data_057b685824466ff077d436f6b68bfcf1
#
_entry.id   057b685824466ff077d436f6b68bfcf1
#
_cell.length_a   1.000
_cell.length_b   1.000
_cell.length_c   1.000
_cell.angle_alpha   90.00
_cell.angle_beta   90.00
_cell.angle_gamma   90.00
#
_symmetry.space_group_name_H-M   'P 1'
#
loop_
_entity.id
_entity.type
_entity.pdbx_description
1 polymer ?
#
loop_
_entity_poly.entity_id
_entity_poly.type
_entity_poly.pdbx_seq_one_letter_code
_entity_poly.pdbx_strand_id
1 'polypeptide(L)'
;MVGRSDGWTVGRSRRVLWTVIGGVFLSLGPTVRPSDGQIGHDPEHSPYRDILLHSGPVFFVGHLGADRGTTGAGTSNALTFGARYEIPAGKALHFQFTGAYLHGDRFILDPRADSSSPARRTGPFKSDLGMVEVGMQLRLSGNKTWRGLAPYAGTGFGLTFDVNSPGDTTGSGYHFGSKLTIAFTTGVRWYPARRVMINGEARAQFWRLKYPLSFHEQRASDGSRVLPLTQPLNDWTLHPWISLGIGWIF
;
A
#
# COMPACT_ATOMS: atom_id res chain seq x y z
N MET A 1 49.27 -16.82 33.69
CA MET A 1 48.09 -16.33 34.45
C MET A 1 47.17 -15.66 33.45
N VAL A 2 46.28 -16.48 33.05
CA VAL A 2 44.81 -16.34 33.05
C VAL A 2 44.33 -15.08 32.36
N GLY A 3 44.00 -15.23 31.10
CA GLY A 3 43.24 -14.31 30.29
C GLY A 3 41.74 -14.49 30.53
N ARG A 4 40.96 -13.49 30.33
CA ARG A 4 39.49 -13.55 30.42
C ARG A 4 38.90 -13.02 29.11
N SER A 5 38.25 -13.90 28.42
CA SER A 5 37.44 -13.67 27.21
C SER A 5 36.14 -12.97 27.63
N ASP A 6 35.89 -11.80 27.09
CA ASP A 6 34.57 -11.15 27.25
C ASP A 6 33.78 -11.28 25.96
N GLY A 7 32.57 -11.80 26.20
CA GLY A 7 31.65 -12.30 25.21
C GLY A 7 31.01 -11.23 24.34
N TRP A 8 30.89 -11.56 23.10
CA TRP A 8 30.08 -10.88 22.11
C TRP A 8 28.59 -11.13 22.37
N THR A 9 27.88 -10.13 22.83
CA THR A 9 26.42 -10.16 22.84
C THR A 9 25.92 -9.90 21.41
N VAL A 10 25.52 -10.97 20.77
CA VAL A 10 24.81 -10.94 19.49
C VAL A 10 23.47 -10.26 19.68
N GLY A 11 23.33 -9.08 19.08
CA GLY A 11 22.07 -8.37 18.99
C GLY A 11 20.99 -9.21 18.29
N ARG A 12 19.91 -9.45 19.02
CA ARG A 12 18.70 -10.12 18.50
C ARG A 12 18.14 -9.34 17.33
N SER A 13 18.37 -9.85 16.12
CA SER A 13 17.61 -9.41 14.95
C SER A 13 16.13 -9.74 15.19
N ARG A 14 15.32 -8.70 15.21
CA ARG A 14 13.85 -8.82 15.19
C ARG A 14 13.42 -9.47 13.87
N ARG A 15 13.30 -10.77 13.89
CA ARG A 15 12.51 -11.49 12.90
C ARG A 15 11.03 -11.26 13.24
N VAL A 16 10.44 -10.23 12.65
CA VAL A 16 9.02 -9.95 12.80
C VAL A 16 8.31 -10.37 11.53
N LEU A 17 7.55 -11.40 11.68
CA LEU A 17 6.26 -11.71 11.05
C LEU A 17 6.16 -11.70 9.52
N TRP A 18 6.62 -12.77 8.89
CA TRP A 18 6.13 -13.19 7.56
C TRP A 18 5.09 -14.33 7.60
N THR A 19 4.47 -14.61 8.75
CA THR A 19 3.68 -15.84 8.93
C THR A 19 2.17 -15.67 8.82
N VAL A 20 1.63 -14.50 8.50
CA VAL A 20 0.16 -14.29 8.55
C VAL A 20 -0.54 -14.22 7.20
N ILE A 21 0.16 -14.08 6.08
CA ILE A 21 -0.52 -14.00 4.76
C ILE A 21 -0.58 -15.34 4.02
N GLY A 22 0.19 -16.34 4.45
CA GLY A 22 0.26 -17.65 3.78
C GLY A 22 -0.80 -18.69 4.21
N GLY A 23 -1.58 -18.44 5.26
CA GLY A 23 -2.40 -19.45 5.93
C GLY A 23 -3.83 -19.64 5.45
N VAL A 24 -4.36 -18.77 4.60
CA VAL A 24 -5.80 -18.80 4.25
C VAL A 24 -6.09 -19.53 2.92
N PHE A 25 -5.09 -19.88 2.13
CA PHE A 25 -5.32 -20.46 0.79
C PHE A 25 -5.18 -21.98 0.68
N LEU A 26 -4.84 -22.72 1.73
CA LEU A 26 -4.48 -24.15 1.62
C LEU A 26 -5.44 -25.15 2.29
N SER A 27 -6.64 -24.77 2.68
CA SER A 27 -7.60 -25.72 3.30
C SER A 27 -8.91 -25.98 2.55
N LEU A 28 -9.02 -25.56 1.29
CA LEU A 28 -10.15 -25.91 0.44
C LEU A 28 -9.73 -26.86 -0.66
N GLY A 29 -9.26 -28.04 -0.28
CA GLY A 29 -9.24 -29.18 -1.20
C GLY A 29 -10.66 -29.56 -1.54
N PRO A 30 -11.08 -29.61 -2.83
CA PRO A 30 -12.40 -30.07 -3.18
C PRO A 30 -12.45 -31.59 -3.00
N THR A 31 -13.03 -32.05 -1.90
CA THR A 31 -13.60 -33.40 -1.91
C THR A 31 -14.81 -33.36 -2.83
N VAL A 32 -14.59 -33.48 -4.12
CA VAL A 32 -15.68 -33.69 -5.08
C VAL A 32 -16.24 -35.08 -4.82
N ARG A 33 -17.28 -35.15 -4.00
CA ARG A 33 -18.21 -36.28 -4.06
C ARG A 33 -19.01 -36.10 -5.34
N PRO A 34 -19.10 -37.11 -6.23
CA PRO A 34 -20.08 -37.07 -7.28
C PRO A 34 -21.45 -37.06 -6.61
N SER A 35 -22.11 -35.93 -6.59
CA SER A 35 -23.51 -35.84 -6.18
C SER A 35 -24.35 -36.22 -7.38
N ASP A 36 -25.00 -37.37 -7.32
CA ASP A 36 -26.15 -37.70 -8.16
C ASP A 36 -27.22 -36.62 -7.96
N GLY A 37 -27.53 -35.89 -9.02
CA GLY A 37 -28.58 -34.88 -9.04
C GLY A 37 -28.08 -33.48 -8.61
N GLN A 38 -27.50 -32.74 -9.53
CA GLN A 38 -27.41 -31.30 -9.45
C GLN A 38 -28.84 -30.75 -9.59
N ILE A 39 -29.59 -30.71 -8.46
CA ILE A 39 -30.86 -29.99 -8.40
C ILE A 39 -30.45 -28.51 -8.50
N GLY A 40 -30.62 -27.93 -9.69
CA GLY A 40 -30.42 -26.51 -9.89
C GLY A 40 -31.30 -25.74 -8.92
N HIS A 41 -30.74 -24.76 -8.23
CA HIS A 41 -31.56 -23.82 -7.49
C HIS A 41 -32.56 -23.16 -8.44
N ASP A 42 -33.81 -23.06 -8.01
CA ASP A 42 -34.81 -22.27 -8.70
C ASP A 42 -34.22 -20.88 -9.01
N PRO A 43 -34.24 -20.41 -10.28
CA PRO A 43 -33.66 -19.14 -10.67
C PRO A 43 -34.12 -17.94 -9.82
N GLU A 44 -35.39 -17.99 -9.34
CA GLU A 44 -35.95 -16.93 -8.49
C GLU A 44 -35.30 -16.88 -7.08
N HIS A 45 -34.81 -18.00 -6.58
CA HIS A 45 -34.20 -18.14 -5.26
C HIS A 45 -32.67 -18.23 -5.31
N SER A 46 -32.05 -18.10 -6.51
CA SER A 46 -30.63 -18.16 -6.65
C SER A 46 -29.94 -16.98 -5.91
N PRO A 47 -28.94 -17.24 -5.05
CA PRO A 47 -28.16 -16.19 -4.42
C PRO A 47 -27.22 -15.46 -5.43
N TYR A 48 -27.06 -16.02 -6.63
CA TYR A 48 -26.23 -15.47 -7.68
C TYR A 48 -27.05 -14.58 -8.61
N ARG A 49 -26.56 -13.37 -8.84
CA ARG A 49 -27.15 -12.40 -9.77
C ARG A 49 -26.10 -11.96 -10.76
N ASP A 50 -26.48 -11.82 -12.02
CA ASP A 50 -25.59 -11.28 -13.04
C ASP A 50 -25.35 -9.80 -12.81
N ILE A 51 -24.09 -9.40 -12.99
CA ILE A 51 -23.67 -8.00 -12.96
C ILE A 51 -23.71 -7.50 -14.40
N LEU A 52 -24.41 -6.41 -14.63
CA LEU A 52 -24.26 -5.65 -15.86
C LEU A 52 -22.85 -5.05 -15.91
N LEU A 53 -22.11 -5.32 -16.98
CA LEU A 53 -20.75 -4.86 -17.18
C LEU A 53 -20.78 -3.43 -17.70
N HIS A 54 -20.61 -2.47 -16.81
CA HIS A 54 -20.57 -1.05 -17.17
C HIS A 54 -19.31 -0.40 -16.63
N SER A 55 -18.86 0.62 -17.35
CA SER A 55 -17.81 1.52 -16.89
C SER A 55 -18.40 2.49 -15.86
N GLY A 56 -17.58 3.00 -14.97
CA GLY A 56 -18.04 4.01 -14.04
C GLY A 56 -16.96 4.57 -13.13
N PRO A 57 -17.18 5.77 -12.62
CA PRO A 57 -16.33 6.36 -11.60
C PRO A 57 -16.60 5.74 -10.22
N VAL A 58 -15.54 5.61 -9.45
CA VAL A 58 -15.55 5.22 -8.04
C VAL A 58 -14.79 6.27 -7.26
N PHE A 59 -15.44 6.93 -6.33
CA PHE A 59 -14.80 7.84 -5.39
C PHE A 59 -14.49 7.10 -4.11
N PHE A 60 -13.34 7.35 -3.52
CA PHE A 60 -12.91 6.64 -2.32
C PHE A 60 -12.21 7.55 -1.32
N VAL A 61 -12.28 7.13 -0.07
CA VAL A 61 -11.50 7.66 1.05
C VAL A 61 -10.84 6.48 1.76
N GLY A 62 -9.64 6.69 2.29
CA GLY A 62 -8.91 5.61 2.93
C GLY A 62 -7.79 6.10 3.83
N HIS A 63 -7.08 5.14 4.37
CA HIS A 63 -5.92 5.35 5.22
C HIS A 63 -4.75 4.55 4.70
N LEU A 64 -3.62 5.22 4.48
CA LEU A 64 -2.34 4.63 4.12
C LEU A 64 -1.48 4.53 5.38
N GLY A 65 -1.12 3.32 5.76
CA GLY A 65 -0.10 3.06 6.76
C GLY A 65 1.28 3.30 6.14
N ALA A 66 2.17 3.98 6.85
CA ALA A 66 3.46 4.33 6.30
C ALA A 66 4.61 3.53 6.89
N ASP A 67 5.42 2.98 6.00
CA ASP A 67 6.80 2.62 6.28
C ASP A 67 7.68 3.80 5.89
N ARG A 68 8.31 4.42 6.88
CA ARG A 68 9.16 5.60 6.69
C ARG A 68 10.54 5.27 6.13
N GLY A 69 10.80 4.01 5.85
CA GLY A 69 12.10 3.50 5.43
C GLY A 69 13.13 3.49 6.56
N THR A 70 14.32 3.00 6.25
CA THR A 70 15.41 2.78 7.20
C THR A 70 15.83 4.04 7.95
N THR A 71 15.79 5.20 7.30
CA THR A 71 16.16 6.48 7.92
C THR A 71 15.03 7.16 8.67
N GLY A 72 13.79 6.76 8.43
CA GLY A 72 12.62 7.44 8.97
C GLY A 72 12.25 8.76 8.28
N ALA A 73 12.86 9.06 7.12
CA ALA A 73 12.62 10.28 6.35
C ALA A 73 11.39 10.20 5.45
N GLY A 74 10.87 8.99 5.22
CA GLY A 74 9.67 8.77 4.41
C GLY A 74 8.42 9.38 5.03
N THR A 75 7.34 9.36 4.24
CA THR A 75 6.01 9.86 4.65
C THR A 75 5.46 9.06 5.83
N SER A 76 4.79 9.73 6.75
CA SER A 76 4.01 9.12 7.82
C SER A 76 2.68 8.58 7.29
N ASN A 77 1.87 8.02 8.21
CA ASN A 77 0.51 7.63 7.88
C ASN A 77 -0.25 8.78 7.23
N ALA A 78 -1.02 8.49 6.20
CA ALA A 78 -1.72 9.49 5.42
C ALA A 78 -3.21 9.15 5.27
N LEU A 79 -4.05 10.18 5.37
CA LEU A 79 -5.42 10.12 4.89
C LEU A 79 -5.39 10.19 3.37
N THR A 80 -6.12 9.32 2.71
CA THR A 80 -6.16 9.23 1.25
C THR A 80 -7.56 9.45 0.73
N PHE A 81 -7.69 10.19 -0.35
CA PHE A 81 -8.94 10.34 -1.08
C PHE A 81 -8.65 10.44 -2.57
N GLY A 82 -9.57 9.96 -3.37
CA GLY A 82 -9.36 9.96 -4.80
C GLY A 82 -10.53 9.44 -5.59
N ALA A 83 -10.29 9.30 -6.87
CA ALA A 83 -11.23 8.76 -7.82
C ALA A 83 -10.56 7.70 -8.69
N ARG A 84 -11.36 6.73 -9.09
CA ARG A 84 -10.98 5.66 -10.01
C ARG A 84 -12.01 5.57 -11.10
N TYR A 85 -11.57 5.34 -12.32
CA TYR A 85 -12.44 5.00 -13.43
C TYR A 85 -12.19 3.56 -13.84
N GLU A 86 -13.26 2.76 -13.89
CA GLU A 86 -13.18 1.32 -14.18
C GLU A 86 -13.78 1.03 -15.56
N ILE A 87 -13.06 0.23 -16.34
CA ILE A 87 -13.45 -0.17 -17.70
C ILE A 87 -13.46 -1.70 -17.75
N PRO A 88 -14.61 -2.34 -18.01
CA PRO A 88 -14.66 -3.78 -18.19
C PRO A 88 -13.92 -4.20 -19.45
N ALA A 89 -13.04 -5.18 -19.33
CA ALA A 89 -12.28 -5.78 -20.44
C ALA A 89 -12.75 -7.22 -20.75
N GLY A 90 -13.82 -7.65 -20.12
CA GLY A 90 -14.40 -8.98 -20.25
C GLY A 90 -15.28 -9.33 -19.07
N LYS A 91 -15.68 -10.60 -18.97
CA LYS A 91 -16.62 -11.05 -17.91
C LYS A 91 -16.06 -10.89 -16.49
N ALA A 92 -14.76 -11.04 -16.33
CA ALA A 92 -14.10 -11.02 -15.00
C ALA A 92 -13.05 -9.92 -14.88
N LEU A 93 -12.47 -9.47 -15.98
CA LEU A 93 -11.34 -8.53 -16.01
C LEU A 93 -11.83 -7.08 -16.16
N HIS A 94 -11.21 -6.18 -15.38
CA HIS A 94 -11.39 -4.74 -15.45
C HIS A 94 -10.05 -4.04 -15.51
N PHE A 95 -9.94 -3.04 -16.38
CA PHE A 95 -8.89 -2.03 -16.28
C PHE A 95 -9.35 -0.89 -15.38
N GLN A 96 -8.40 -0.26 -14.71
CA GLN A 96 -8.67 0.88 -13.84
C GLN A 96 -7.63 1.98 -14.03
N PHE A 97 -8.10 3.22 -13.95
CA PHE A 97 -7.27 4.42 -13.86
C PHE A 97 -7.58 5.10 -12.53
N THR A 98 -6.58 5.27 -11.69
CA THR A 98 -6.75 5.81 -10.34
C THR A 98 -5.95 7.08 -10.19
N GLY A 99 -6.59 8.14 -9.66
CA GLY A 99 -5.94 9.33 -9.14
C GLY A 99 -6.22 9.45 -7.65
N ALA A 100 -5.20 9.69 -6.84
CA ALA A 100 -5.35 9.86 -5.40
C ALA A 100 -4.49 11.00 -4.87
N TYR A 101 -4.97 11.61 -3.80
CA TYR A 101 -4.26 12.56 -2.99
C TYR A 101 -4.06 11.95 -1.60
N LEU A 102 -2.83 12.06 -1.10
CA LEU A 102 -2.40 11.49 0.17
C LEU A 102 -1.98 12.64 1.07
N HIS A 103 -2.77 12.89 2.11
CA HIS A 103 -2.50 13.93 3.11
C HIS A 103 -1.81 13.31 4.32
N GLY A 104 -0.53 13.58 4.46
CA GLY A 104 0.30 13.01 5.51
C GLY A 104 1.35 14.00 6.03
N ASP A 105 2.25 13.48 6.83
CA ASP A 105 3.33 14.23 7.44
C ASP A 105 4.67 13.53 7.17
N ARG A 106 5.77 14.27 7.25
CA ARG A 106 7.12 13.71 7.28
C ARG A 106 8.01 14.44 8.28
N PHE A 107 9.11 13.80 8.63
CA PHE A 107 10.17 14.42 9.44
C PHE A 107 11.32 14.89 8.54
N ILE A 108 11.92 16.00 8.92
CA ILE A 108 13.18 16.49 8.34
C ILE A 108 14.31 15.96 9.21
N LEU A 109 15.32 15.37 8.59
CA LEU A 109 16.49 14.84 9.26
C LEU A 109 17.69 15.78 9.03
N ASP A 110 18.37 16.17 10.10
CA ASP A 110 19.62 16.90 10.04
C ASP A 110 20.81 15.93 10.16
N PRO A 111 21.58 15.72 9.09
CA PRO A 111 22.72 14.81 9.14
C PRO A 111 23.88 15.31 9.99
N ARG A 112 23.91 16.60 10.38
CA ARG A 112 24.96 17.22 11.19
C ARG A 112 24.64 17.21 12.69
N ALA A 113 23.37 17.03 13.06
CA ALA A 113 22.98 16.96 14.46
C ALA A 113 23.34 15.61 15.07
N ASP A 114 23.69 15.58 16.35
CA ASP A 114 24.02 14.34 17.07
C ASP A 114 22.83 13.38 17.14
N SER A 115 23.12 12.09 17.19
CA SER A 115 22.11 11.03 17.20
C SER A 115 21.11 11.13 18.37
N SER A 116 21.58 11.64 19.51
CA SER A 116 20.78 11.86 20.72
C SER A 116 20.06 13.22 20.75
N SER A 117 20.39 14.12 19.84
CA SER A 117 19.83 15.47 19.80
C SER A 117 18.40 15.48 19.22
N PRO A 118 17.46 16.21 19.83
CA PRO A 118 16.15 16.46 19.24
C PRO A 118 16.22 17.13 17.87
N ALA A 119 17.29 17.90 17.60
CA ALA A 119 17.53 18.54 16.31
C ALA A 119 17.80 17.55 15.17
N ARG A 120 18.19 16.29 15.50
CA ARG A 120 18.41 15.24 14.51
C ARG A 120 17.17 14.93 13.69
N ARG A 121 15.99 15.06 14.30
CA ARG A 121 14.70 14.75 13.69
C ARG A 121 13.66 15.80 14.06
N THR A 122 13.38 16.71 13.15
CA THR A 122 12.46 17.84 13.34
C THR A 122 11.12 17.56 12.64
N GLY A 123 10.02 17.96 13.25
CA GLY A 123 8.67 17.78 12.73
C GLY A 123 7.75 17.07 13.75
N PRO A 124 6.57 16.56 13.30
CA PRO A 124 6.18 16.32 11.90
C PRO A 124 5.79 17.60 11.14
N PHE A 125 6.08 17.62 9.84
CA PHE A 125 5.66 18.69 8.93
C PHE A 125 4.72 18.09 7.87
N LYS A 126 3.72 18.87 7.43
CA LYS A 126 2.79 18.45 6.39
C LYS A 126 3.54 18.10 5.10
N SER A 127 3.17 16.98 4.52
CA SER A 127 3.73 16.47 3.27
C SER A 127 2.63 15.76 2.49
N ASP A 128 2.18 16.41 1.43
CA ASP A 128 1.10 15.93 0.60
C ASP A 128 1.67 15.30 -0.67
N LEU A 129 1.15 14.13 -1.01
CA LEU A 129 1.55 13.39 -2.19
C LEU A 129 0.37 13.22 -3.15
N GLY A 130 0.66 13.30 -4.44
CA GLY A 130 -0.24 12.89 -5.50
C GLY A 130 0.12 11.50 -6.01
N MET A 131 -0.87 10.74 -6.45
CA MET A 131 -0.67 9.43 -7.06
C MET A 131 -1.52 9.30 -8.31
N VAL A 132 -0.94 8.75 -9.37
CA VAL A 132 -1.66 8.30 -10.57
C VAL A 132 -1.26 6.86 -10.87
N GLU A 133 -2.23 6.02 -11.18
CA GLU A 133 -2.01 4.58 -11.35
C GLU A 133 -2.92 4.02 -12.44
N VAL A 134 -2.39 3.08 -13.21
CA VAL A 134 -3.14 2.18 -14.06
C VAL A 134 -3.08 0.78 -13.47
N GLY A 135 -4.16 0.02 -13.60
CA GLY A 135 -4.20 -1.30 -13.01
C GLY A 135 -5.21 -2.22 -13.67
N MET A 136 -5.16 -3.46 -13.24
CA MET A 136 -6.08 -4.51 -13.63
C MET A 136 -6.66 -5.16 -12.39
N GLN A 137 -7.94 -5.49 -12.46
CA GLN A 137 -8.65 -6.23 -11.40
C GLN A 137 -9.36 -7.44 -12.01
N LEU A 138 -9.24 -8.56 -11.35
CA LEU A 138 -9.95 -9.80 -11.67
C LEU A 138 -11.04 -10.03 -10.63
N ARG A 139 -12.31 -10.04 -11.05
CA ARG A 139 -13.41 -10.47 -10.20
C ARG A 139 -13.39 -11.98 -10.06
N LEU A 140 -13.34 -12.46 -8.83
CA LEU A 140 -13.24 -13.90 -8.53
C LEU A 140 -14.56 -14.63 -8.78
N SER A 141 -15.68 -13.91 -8.79
CA SER A 141 -17.00 -14.42 -9.12
C SER A 141 -17.38 -14.28 -10.61
N GLY A 142 -16.44 -13.84 -11.45
CA GLY A 142 -16.70 -13.58 -12.87
C GLY A 142 -17.69 -12.43 -13.08
N ASN A 143 -18.77 -12.68 -13.84
CA ASN A 143 -19.84 -11.70 -14.06
C ASN A 143 -21.02 -11.84 -13.09
N LYS A 144 -20.86 -12.61 -12.02
CA LYS A 144 -21.93 -12.84 -11.04
C LYS A 144 -21.57 -12.22 -9.69
N THR A 145 -22.60 -11.88 -8.92
CA THR A 145 -22.48 -11.58 -7.49
C THR A 145 -23.06 -12.72 -6.68
N TRP A 146 -22.55 -12.90 -5.47
CA TRP A 146 -23.17 -13.71 -4.46
C TRP A 146 -23.84 -12.78 -3.43
N ARG A 147 -25.19 -12.78 -3.41
CA ARG A 147 -26.00 -11.85 -2.57
C ARG A 147 -25.60 -10.37 -2.74
N GLY A 148 -25.26 -9.99 -3.96
CA GLY A 148 -24.78 -8.63 -4.25
C GLY A 148 -23.30 -8.40 -3.99
N LEU A 149 -22.54 -9.36 -3.46
CA LEU A 149 -21.11 -9.26 -3.20
C LEU A 149 -20.30 -9.83 -4.37
N ALA A 150 -19.22 -9.14 -4.74
CA ALA A 150 -18.28 -9.55 -5.78
C ALA A 150 -16.84 -9.32 -5.28
N PRO A 151 -16.16 -10.35 -4.77
CA PRO A 151 -14.77 -10.26 -4.38
C PRO A 151 -13.87 -10.14 -5.61
N TYR A 152 -12.76 -9.44 -5.46
CA TYR A 152 -11.78 -9.26 -6.51
C TYR A 152 -10.36 -9.19 -5.97
N ALA A 153 -9.40 -9.43 -6.85
CA ALA A 153 -7.99 -9.19 -6.64
C ALA A 153 -7.42 -8.42 -7.84
N GLY A 154 -6.35 -7.69 -7.65
CA GLY A 154 -5.78 -6.89 -8.73
C GLY A 154 -4.36 -6.46 -8.47
N THR A 155 -3.81 -5.80 -9.47
CA THR A 155 -2.50 -5.17 -9.41
C THR A 155 -2.53 -3.82 -10.12
N GLY A 156 -1.70 -2.89 -9.65
CA GLY A 156 -1.56 -1.57 -10.21
C GLY A 156 -0.11 -1.15 -10.33
N PHE A 157 0.12 -0.22 -11.24
CA PHE A 157 1.41 0.36 -11.52
C PHE A 157 1.23 1.85 -11.77
N GLY A 158 2.09 2.69 -11.19
CA GLY A 158 1.91 4.13 -11.30
C GLY A 158 3.07 4.95 -10.80
N LEU A 159 2.76 6.21 -10.53
CA LEU A 159 3.68 7.21 -10.00
C LEU A 159 3.07 7.87 -8.77
N THR A 160 3.88 8.00 -7.73
CA THR A 160 3.58 8.88 -6.58
C THR A 160 4.58 10.02 -6.58
N PHE A 161 4.12 11.24 -6.38
CA PHE A 161 4.94 12.45 -6.50
C PHE A 161 4.56 13.48 -5.42
N ASP A 162 5.52 14.34 -5.09
CA ASP A 162 5.30 15.48 -4.20
C ASP A 162 4.30 16.47 -4.81
N VAL A 163 3.28 16.84 -4.03
CA VAL A 163 2.37 17.97 -4.33
C VAL A 163 2.74 19.15 -3.44
N ASN A 164 2.95 18.90 -2.15
CA ASN A 164 3.36 19.90 -1.18
C ASN A 164 4.29 19.23 -0.17
N SER A 165 5.53 19.66 -0.13
CA SER A 165 6.56 19.07 0.73
C SER A 165 7.25 20.16 1.52
N PRO A 166 7.56 19.93 2.81
CA PRO A 166 8.31 20.91 3.58
C PRO A 166 9.68 21.12 2.96
N GLY A 167 10.12 22.37 2.89
CA GLY A 167 11.45 22.73 2.43
C GLY A 167 12.54 22.06 3.28
N ASP A 168 13.68 21.73 2.66
CA ASP A 168 14.83 21.22 3.38
C ASP A 168 15.54 22.38 4.12
N THR A 169 15.24 22.53 5.41
CA THR A 169 15.83 23.57 6.27
C THR A 169 17.20 23.17 6.82
N THR A 170 17.62 21.92 6.65
CA THR A 170 18.86 21.37 7.21
C THR A 170 19.99 21.22 6.19
N GLY A 171 19.67 21.44 4.90
CA GLY A 171 20.63 21.20 3.81
C GLY A 171 20.96 19.72 3.62
N SER A 172 20.07 18.83 4.04
CA SER A 172 20.23 17.38 3.89
C SER A 172 20.17 16.94 2.42
N GLY A 173 19.47 17.70 1.58
CA GLY A 173 19.20 17.37 0.18
C GLY A 173 18.10 16.31 -0.01
N TYR A 174 17.42 15.89 1.06
CA TYR A 174 16.35 14.91 0.95
C TYR A 174 15.06 15.56 0.46
N HIS A 175 14.51 15.01 -0.60
CA HIS A 175 13.17 15.30 -1.11
C HIS A 175 12.50 13.98 -1.54
N PHE A 176 11.20 13.91 -1.42
CA PHE A 176 10.48 12.70 -1.85
C PHE A 176 10.56 12.57 -3.38
N GLY A 177 10.24 13.64 -4.12
CA GLY A 177 10.24 13.64 -5.59
C GLY A 177 9.21 12.70 -6.19
N SER A 178 9.49 12.17 -7.38
CA SER A 178 8.62 11.19 -8.04
C SER A 178 9.12 9.77 -7.82
N LYS A 179 8.21 8.84 -7.48
CA LYS A 179 8.50 7.43 -7.23
C LYS A 179 7.61 6.57 -8.10
N LEU A 180 8.21 5.55 -8.69
CA LEU A 180 7.47 4.46 -9.29
C LEU A 180 6.78 3.66 -8.18
N THR A 181 5.52 3.31 -8.39
CA THR A 181 4.73 2.53 -7.43
C THR A 181 4.16 1.28 -8.04
N ILE A 182 4.07 0.23 -7.22
CA ILE A 182 3.43 -1.03 -7.55
C ILE A 182 2.42 -1.34 -6.44
N ALA A 183 1.23 -1.77 -6.82
CA ALA A 183 0.19 -2.14 -5.87
C ALA A 183 -0.32 -3.56 -6.11
N PHE A 184 -0.56 -4.28 -5.02
CA PHE A 184 -1.39 -5.46 -5.01
C PHE A 184 -2.65 -5.16 -4.20
N THR A 185 -3.78 -5.53 -4.76
CA THR A 185 -5.08 -5.11 -4.26
C THR A 185 -5.98 -6.32 -4.06
N THR A 186 -6.75 -6.31 -2.99
CA THR A 186 -7.88 -7.22 -2.79
C THR A 186 -9.06 -6.43 -2.24
N GLY A 187 -10.27 -6.84 -2.57
CA GLY A 187 -11.43 -6.13 -2.10
C GLY A 187 -12.73 -6.85 -2.37
N VAL A 188 -13.80 -6.21 -1.92
CA VAL A 188 -15.16 -6.69 -2.14
C VAL A 188 -16.01 -5.52 -2.60
N ARG A 189 -16.74 -5.74 -3.67
CA ARG A 189 -17.78 -4.82 -4.15
C ARG A 189 -19.14 -5.33 -3.70
N TRP A 190 -19.92 -4.44 -3.17
CA TRP A 190 -21.30 -4.67 -2.85
C TRP A 190 -22.21 -3.83 -3.72
N TYR A 191 -23.19 -4.44 -4.34
CA TYR A 191 -24.16 -3.83 -5.24
C TYR A 191 -25.54 -3.76 -4.56
N PRO A 192 -25.82 -2.73 -3.72
CA PRO A 192 -27.10 -2.58 -3.07
C PRO A 192 -28.23 -2.23 -4.06
N ALA A 193 -27.88 -1.61 -5.17
CA ALA A 193 -28.79 -1.22 -6.25
C ALA A 193 -28.12 -1.41 -7.63
N ARG A 194 -28.94 -1.38 -8.69
CA ARG A 194 -28.45 -1.63 -10.06
C ARG A 194 -27.33 -0.67 -10.51
N ARG A 195 -27.31 0.55 -10.02
CA ARG A 195 -26.36 1.60 -10.44
C ARG A 195 -25.38 2.03 -9.36
N VAL A 196 -25.52 1.51 -8.14
CA VAL A 196 -24.69 1.89 -7.01
C VAL A 196 -23.81 0.74 -6.59
N MET A 197 -22.54 1.00 -6.43
CA MET A 197 -21.55 0.06 -5.93
C MET A 197 -20.84 0.66 -4.72
N ILE A 198 -20.74 -0.11 -3.66
CA ILE A 198 -19.90 0.20 -2.50
C ILE A 198 -18.69 -0.72 -2.58
N ASN A 199 -17.50 -0.16 -2.46
CA ASN A 199 -16.24 -0.87 -2.58
C ASN A 199 -15.44 -0.80 -1.28
N GLY A 200 -15.11 -1.95 -0.70
CA GLY A 200 -14.12 -2.07 0.37
C GLY A 200 -12.85 -2.69 -0.19
N GLU A 201 -11.72 -2.04 0.03
CA GLU A 201 -10.43 -2.41 -0.59
C GLU A 201 -9.30 -2.38 0.42
N ALA A 202 -8.42 -3.38 0.35
CA ALA A 202 -7.13 -3.41 1.01
C ALA A 202 -6.04 -3.54 -0.05
N ARG A 203 -4.96 -2.74 0.09
CA ARG A 203 -3.84 -2.69 -0.83
C ARG A 203 -2.52 -2.82 -0.10
N ALA A 204 -1.57 -3.47 -0.75
CA ALA A 204 -0.16 -3.42 -0.42
C ALA A 204 0.51 -2.53 -1.48
N GLN A 205 0.83 -1.30 -1.11
CA GLN A 205 1.46 -0.31 -1.99
C GLN A 205 2.96 -0.30 -1.76
N PHE A 206 3.75 -0.35 -2.82
CA PHE A 206 5.20 -0.35 -2.76
C PHE A 206 5.76 0.81 -3.55
N TRP A 207 6.78 1.48 -2.98
CA TRP A 207 7.67 2.38 -3.71
C TRP A 207 9.07 2.33 -3.16
N ARG A 208 10.01 2.85 -3.93
CA ARG A 208 11.42 2.86 -3.56
C ARG A 208 11.83 4.26 -3.13
N LEU A 209 12.18 4.41 -1.86
CA LEU A 209 12.79 5.62 -1.34
C LEU A 209 14.24 5.74 -1.84
N LYS A 210 14.68 6.96 -2.10
CA LYS A 210 16.07 7.29 -2.43
C LYS A 210 16.56 8.31 -1.41
N TYR A 211 17.72 8.04 -0.84
CA TYR A 211 18.35 8.89 0.15
C TYR A 211 19.50 9.70 -0.49
N PRO A 212 19.75 10.95 -0.06
CA PRO A 212 20.86 11.75 -0.55
C PRO A 212 22.20 11.22 -0.01
N LEU A 213 23.27 11.50 -0.73
CA LEU A 213 24.64 11.15 -0.31
C LEU A 213 25.04 11.77 1.03
N SER A 214 24.47 12.93 1.37
CA SER A 214 24.69 13.60 2.65
C SER A 214 24.39 12.70 3.87
N PHE A 215 23.45 11.74 3.75
CA PHE A 215 23.15 10.79 4.82
C PHE A 215 24.29 9.80 5.09
N HIS A 216 25.15 9.55 4.09
CA HIS A 216 26.35 8.74 4.22
C HIS A 216 27.59 9.58 4.57
N GLU A 217 27.76 10.74 3.94
CA GLU A 217 29.00 11.50 3.99
C GLU A 217 29.09 12.38 5.24
N GLN A 218 27.97 13.02 5.60
CA GLN A 218 27.96 13.93 6.74
C GLN A 218 27.96 13.14 8.06
N ARG A 219 28.82 13.61 8.98
CA ARG A 219 28.93 13.09 10.33
C ARG A 219 28.54 14.17 11.32
N ALA A 220 27.82 13.79 12.33
CA ALA A 220 27.58 14.62 13.50
C ALA A 220 28.84 14.71 14.37
N SER A 221 28.83 15.57 15.40
CA SER A 221 29.96 15.75 16.32
C SER A 221 30.20 14.47 17.16
N ASP A 222 29.18 13.65 17.39
CA ASP A 222 29.29 12.34 18.04
C ASP A 222 29.80 11.22 17.10
N GLY A 223 30.16 11.55 15.86
CA GLY A 223 30.62 10.61 14.84
C GLY A 223 29.52 9.82 14.15
N SER A 224 28.25 9.99 14.55
CA SER A 224 27.10 9.29 13.98
C SER A 224 26.76 9.79 12.57
N ARG A 225 26.11 8.91 11.79
CA ARG A 225 25.53 9.22 10.47
C ARG A 225 24.04 8.92 10.47
N VAL A 226 23.28 9.55 9.57
CA VAL A 226 21.86 9.24 9.38
C VAL A 226 21.70 7.81 8.85
N LEU A 227 22.55 7.45 7.87
CA LEU A 227 22.57 6.14 7.26
C LEU A 227 23.99 5.56 7.34
N PRO A 228 24.19 4.37 7.94
CA PRO A 228 25.47 3.69 7.93
C PRO A 228 25.96 3.40 6.52
N LEU A 229 27.28 3.45 6.28
CA LEU A 229 27.89 3.17 4.97
C LEU A 229 27.61 1.77 4.45
N THR A 230 27.26 0.83 5.33
CA THR A 230 26.91 -0.56 4.99
C THR A 230 25.52 -0.70 4.42
N GLN A 231 24.68 0.33 4.55
CA GLN A 231 23.30 0.32 4.05
C GLN A 231 23.18 1.02 2.70
N PRO A 232 22.33 0.56 1.78
CA PRO A 232 22.16 1.19 0.48
C PRO A 232 21.43 2.55 0.60
N LEU A 233 21.73 3.46 -0.33
CA LEU A 233 21.05 4.77 -0.45
C LEU A 233 19.63 4.68 -1.01
N ASN A 234 19.05 3.50 -1.01
CA ASN A 234 17.68 3.28 -1.47
C ASN A 234 17.04 2.14 -0.69
N ASP A 235 15.73 2.23 -0.53
CA ASP A 235 14.96 1.30 0.28
C ASP A 235 13.58 1.06 -0.34
N TRP A 236 13.15 -0.20 -0.39
CA TRP A 236 11.80 -0.56 -0.77
C TRP A 236 10.91 -0.55 0.46
N THR A 237 9.86 0.26 0.42
CA THR A 237 8.92 0.42 1.51
C THR A 237 7.55 -0.11 1.14
N LEU A 238 6.89 -0.77 2.11
CA LEU A 238 5.54 -1.31 2.00
C LEU A 238 4.57 -0.41 2.77
N HIS A 239 3.54 0.01 2.08
CA HIS A 239 2.50 0.88 2.63
C HIS A 239 1.15 0.16 2.55
N PRO A 240 0.67 -0.44 3.66
CA PRO A 240 -0.68 -0.99 3.71
C PRO A 240 -1.70 0.14 3.58
N TRP A 241 -2.68 -0.07 2.73
CA TRP A 241 -3.72 0.91 2.45
C TRP A 241 -5.08 0.25 2.55
N ILE A 242 -5.99 0.86 3.29
CA ILE A 242 -7.40 0.43 3.40
C ILE A 242 -8.27 1.58 2.95
N SER A 243 -9.27 1.31 2.11
CA SER A 243 -10.19 2.32 1.60
C SER A 243 -11.62 1.81 1.47
N LEU A 244 -12.54 2.77 1.56
CA LEU A 244 -13.95 2.60 1.23
C LEU A 244 -14.29 3.54 0.08
N GLY A 245 -15.07 3.05 -0.87
CA GLY A 245 -15.48 3.83 -2.02
C GLY A 245 -16.94 3.62 -2.36
N ILE A 246 -17.48 4.61 -3.08
CA ILE A 246 -18.78 4.54 -3.70
C ILE A 246 -18.62 4.75 -5.20
N GLY A 247 -19.24 3.89 -5.99
CA GLY A 247 -19.19 3.93 -7.45
C GLY A 247 -20.57 4.10 -8.04
N TRP A 248 -20.60 4.75 -9.19
CA TRP A 248 -21.80 4.87 -10.03
C TRP A 248 -21.57 4.17 -11.35
N ILE A 249 -22.47 3.26 -11.72
CA ILE A 249 -22.39 2.41 -12.91
C ILE A 249 -23.41 2.91 -13.94
N PHE A 250 -22.96 3.15 -15.16
CA PHE A 250 -23.81 3.63 -16.25
C PHE A 250 -24.25 2.50 -17.17
#